data_680f59e749ef26bbf92fc4eda316acf7
#
_entry.id   680f59e749ef26bbf92fc4eda316acf7
#
_cell.length_a   1.000
_cell.length_b   1.000
_cell.length_c   1.000
_cell.angle_alpha   90.00
_cell.angle_beta   90.00
_cell.angle_gamma   90.00
#
_symmetry.space_group_name_H-M   'P 1'
#
loop_
_entity.id
_entity.type
_entity.pdbx_description
1 polymer ?
#
loop_
_entity_poly.entity_id
_entity_poly.type
_entity_poly.pdbx_seq_one_letter_code
_entity_poly.pdbx_strand_id
1 'polypeptide(L)'
;MTSKVFDYIAMEQRRQETTVELIASENFTSEAVCRAVGSCLTNKYSEGYPAHREMGNQGRYYGGCLVVDELETYCIAKWREVFHTDYHVNVQPHSGTSANLAAYMALLQPGDRVLSMSLANGGHLSHGLPVNASGRLYDIAAYDVDENGLIDYDGMERLARELKPRLIIAGASAYSRTIDFARFARAAQAAGAYFMADIAHIAGLVAAGEHPSPFGLADVVTTTTHKTLRGPRGAIILCRDELAKKIDSAVF
;
A
#
# COMPACT_ATOMS: atom_id res chain seq x y z
N MET A 1 -16.03 -36.47 9.19
CA MET A 1 -15.39 -35.75 10.30
C MET A 1 -15.16 -34.33 9.83
N THR A 2 -15.80 -33.36 10.45
CA THR A 2 -15.46 -31.95 10.24
C THR A 2 -14.07 -31.71 10.82
N SER A 3 -13.22 -30.98 10.08
CA SER A 3 -11.88 -30.63 10.56
C SER A 3 -12.01 -29.74 11.79
N LYS A 4 -11.19 -29.93 12.82
CA LYS A 4 -11.09 -29.06 14.00
C LYS A 4 -10.87 -27.56 13.65
N VAL A 5 -10.38 -27.28 12.43
CA VAL A 5 -10.25 -25.92 11.91
C VAL A 5 -11.60 -25.20 11.82
N PHE A 6 -12.65 -25.90 11.43
CA PHE A 6 -14.00 -25.30 11.35
C PHE A 6 -14.57 -24.96 12.72
N ASP A 7 -14.19 -25.72 13.77
CA ASP A 7 -14.57 -25.40 15.15
C ASP A 7 -13.90 -24.07 15.58
N TYR A 8 -12.63 -23.88 15.25
CA TYR A 8 -11.93 -22.61 15.53
C TYR A 8 -12.52 -21.43 14.74
N ILE A 9 -12.90 -21.65 13.47
CA ILE A 9 -13.57 -20.61 12.68
C ILE A 9 -14.88 -20.19 13.33
N ALA A 10 -15.69 -21.13 13.77
CA ALA A 10 -16.95 -20.85 14.46
C ALA A 10 -16.74 -20.12 15.80
N MET A 11 -15.70 -20.50 16.56
CA MET A 11 -15.32 -19.82 17.80
C MET A 11 -14.91 -18.35 17.53
N GLU A 12 -14.09 -18.11 16.51
CA GLU A 12 -13.66 -16.78 16.15
C GLU A 12 -14.82 -15.92 15.61
N GLN A 13 -15.70 -16.50 14.80
CA GLN A 13 -16.91 -15.80 14.36
C GLN A 13 -17.75 -15.34 15.57
N ARG A 14 -17.96 -16.23 16.54
CA ARG A 14 -18.69 -15.89 17.76
C ARG A 14 -17.98 -14.79 18.57
N ARG A 15 -16.63 -14.83 18.64
CA ARG A 15 -15.86 -13.76 19.29
C ARG A 15 -16.13 -12.41 18.63
N GLN A 16 -16.06 -12.35 17.31
CA GLN A 16 -16.32 -11.11 16.56
C GLN A 16 -17.74 -10.61 16.72
N GLU A 17 -18.74 -11.49 16.81
CA GLU A 17 -20.15 -11.15 17.02
C GLU A 17 -20.43 -10.62 18.45
N THR A 18 -19.62 -10.99 19.44
CA THR A 18 -19.88 -10.70 20.85
C THR A 18 -18.92 -9.69 21.48
N THR A 19 -17.94 -9.19 20.72
CA THR A 19 -16.96 -8.22 21.21
C THR A 19 -16.94 -6.97 20.33
N VAL A 20 -16.54 -5.85 20.92
CA VAL A 20 -16.30 -4.60 20.17
C VAL A 20 -14.83 -4.58 19.74
N GLU A 21 -14.60 -4.60 18.44
CA GLU A 21 -13.25 -4.54 17.88
C GLU A 21 -12.80 -3.08 17.74
N LEU A 22 -11.68 -2.72 18.40
CA LEU A 22 -11.11 -1.38 18.39
C LEU A 22 -9.72 -1.30 17.73
N ILE A 23 -9.27 -2.38 17.07
CA ILE A 23 -8.01 -2.39 16.34
C ILE A 23 -8.23 -1.68 15.00
N ALA A 24 -7.60 -0.52 14.80
CA ALA A 24 -7.80 0.34 13.64
C ALA A 24 -7.51 -0.34 12.28
N SER A 25 -6.72 -1.40 12.27
CA SER A 25 -6.38 -2.18 11.06
C SER A 25 -7.35 -3.35 10.78
N GLU A 26 -8.37 -3.55 11.61
CA GLU A 26 -9.39 -4.58 11.41
C GLU A 26 -10.68 -4.02 10.85
N ASN A 27 -11.39 -4.86 10.09
CA ASN A 27 -12.70 -4.54 9.54
C ASN A 27 -13.44 -5.85 9.20
N PHE A 28 -14.75 -5.75 9.01
CA PHE A 28 -15.61 -6.88 8.64
C PHE A 28 -15.80 -6.93 7.13
N THR A 29 -15.20 -7.94 6.50
CA THR A 29 -15.37 -8.17 5.07
C THR A 29 -16.72 -8.83 4.75
N SER A 30 -17.13 -8.79 3.48
CA SER A 30 -18.38 -9.43 3.06
C SER A 30 -18.23 -10.94 2.83
N GLU A 31 -19.33 -11.68 2.92
CA GLU A 31 -19.36 -13.10 2.57
C GLU A 31 -18.89 -13.34 1.12
N ALA A 32 -19.22 -12.43 0.20
CA ALA A 32 -18.78 -12.52 -1.20
C ALA A 32 -17.24 -12.49 -1.33
N VAL A 33 -16.57 -11.66 -0.55
CA VAL A 33 -15.09 -11.61 -0.51
C VAL A 33 -14.53 -12.90 0.07
N CYS A 34 -15.09 -13.42 1.17
CA CYS A 34 -14.66 -14.71 1.76
C CYS A 34 -14.81 -15.85 0.75
N ARG A 35 -15.93 -15.91 0.03
CA ARG A 35 -16.18 -16.93 -1.01
C ARG A 35 -15.21 -16.82 -2.18
N ALA A 36 -14.86 -15.60 -2.62
CA ALA A 36 -13.90 -15.39 -3.69
C ALA A 36 -12.49 -15.86 -3.29
N VAL A 37 -12.04 -15.50 -2.08
CA VAL A 37 -10.72 -15.91 -1.54
C VAL A 37 -10.62 -17.43 -1.37
N GLY A 38 -11.68 -18.11 -0.92
CA GLY A 38 -11.74 -19.56 -0.75
C GLY A 38 -12.15 -20.33 -2.02
N SER A 39 -12.07 -19.74 -3.20
CA SER A 39 -12.51 -20.35 -4.46
C SER A 39 -11.44 -21.21 -5.12
N CYS A 40 -11.79 -21.83 -6.25
CA CYS A 40 -10.88 -22.62 -7.08
C CYS A 40 -9.68 -21.81 -7.65
N LEU A 41 -9.74 -20.47 -7.60
CA LEU A 41 -8.61 -19.61 -7.99
C LEU A 41 -7.36 -19.91 -7.14
N THR A 42 -7.53 -20.40 -5.91
CA THR A 42 -6.43 -20.88 -5.04
C THR A 42 -5.57 -21.97 -5.69
N ASN A 43 -6.10 -22.72 -6.64
CA ASN A 43 -5.38 -23.81 -7.32
C ASN A 43 -4.47 -23.28 -8.45
N LYS A 44 -4.64 -22.04 -8.90
CA LYS A 44 -3.98 -21.55 -10.11
C LYS A 44 -2.65 -20.85 -9.82
N TYR A 45 -1.62 -21.29 -10.51
CA TYR A 45 -0.31 -20.65 -10.55
C TYR A 45 -0.23 -19.73 -11.77
N SER A 46 0.04 -18.42 -11.56
CA SER A 46 -0.03 -17.40 -12.60
C SER A 46 1.08 -16.35 -12.48
N GLU A 47 2.31 -16.79 -12.25
CA GLU A 47 3.48 -15.89 -12.22
C GLU A 47 3.59 -15.08 -13.50
N GLY A 48 3.98 -13.83 -13.38
CA GLY A 48 4.03 -12.85 -14.46
C GLY A 48 2.83 -11.91 -14.44
N TYR A 49 2.62 -11.23 -15.54
CA TYR A 49 1.57 -10.22 -15.69
C TYR A 49 0.63 -10.56 -16.85
N PRO A 50 -0.60 -10.02 -16.87
CA PRO A 50 -1.50 -10.19 -18.00
C PRO A 50 -0.82 -9.82 -19.31
N ALA A 51 -0.94 -10.69 -20.31
CA ALA A 51 -0.39 -10.44 -21.63
C ALA A 51 -1.19 -9.33 -22.33
N HIS A 52 -0.51 -8.32 -22.84
CA HIS A 52 -1.07 -7.46 -23.84
C HIS A 52 -1.15 -8.27 -25.16
N ARG A 53 -2.34 -8.77 -25.50
CA ARG A 53 -2.59 -9.60 -26.70
C ARG A 53 -2.06 -8.96 -27.99
N GLU A 54 -2.00 -7.63 -28.05
CA GLU A 54 -1.53 -6.86 -29.20
C GLU A 54 0.00 -6.90 -29.39
N MET A 55 0.76 -7.30 -28.38
CA MET A 55 2.24 -7.29 -28.43
C MET A 55 2.86 -8.69 -28.54
N GLY A 56 2.07 -9.74 -28.66
CA GLY A 56 2.56 -11.12 -28.80
C GLY A 56 3.31 -11.66 -27.56
N ASN A 57 3.33 -10.92 -26.46
CA ASN A 57 3.99 -11.31 -25.23
C ASN A 57 3.05 -12.20 -24.40
N GLN A 58 3.49 -13.43 -24.18
CA GLN A 58 2.91 -14.29 -23.15
C GLN A 58 3.46 -13.80 -21.79
N GLY A 59 2.82 -12.79 -21.17
CA GLY A 59 3.27 -12.20 -19.90
C GLY A 59 3.24 -13.15 -18.69
N ARG A 60 2.82 -14.42 -18.88
CA ARG A 60 2.78 -15.49 -17.87
C ARG A 60 3.75 -16.61 -18.17
N TYR A 61 4.30 -17.21 -17.13
CA TYR A 61 5.19 -18.37 -17.24
C TYR A 61 4.43 -19.68 -17.48
N TYR A 62 3.12 -19.73 -17.16
CA TYR A 62 2.31 -20.95 -17.24
C TYR A 62 1.14 -20.80 -18.19
N GLY A 63 0.72 -21.92 -18.78
CA GLY A 63 -0.50 -22.00 -19.59
C GLY A 63 -1.77 -21.88 -18.72
N GLY A 64 -2.92 -21.67 -19.40
CA GLY A 64 -4.23 -21.62 -18.73
C GLY A 64 -4.50 -20.39 -17.87
N CYS A 65 -3.82 -19.28 -18.14
CA CYS A 65 -3.96 -18.05 -17.36
C CYS A 65 -5.01 -17.06 -17.90
N LEU A 66 -5.68 -17.37 -19.01
CA LEU A 66 -6.61 -16.44 -19.67
C LEU A 66 -7.65 -15.84 -18.72
N VAL A 67 -8.30 -16.69 -17.91
CA VAL A 67 -9.32 -16.23 -16.95
C VAL A 67 -8.71 -15.38 -15.85
N VAL A 68 -7.50 -15.72 -15.38
CA VAL A 68 -6.78 -14.92 -14.38
C VAL A 68 -6.35 -13.59 -14.95
N ASP A 69 -5.93 -13.54 -16.21
CA ASP A 69 -5.56 -12.29 -16.90
C ASP A 69 -6.77 -11.35 -17.03
N GLU A 70 -7.92 -11.88 -17.38
CA GLU A 70 -9.17 -11.11 -17.43
C GLU A 70 -9.56 -10.59 -16.04
N LEU A 71 -9.46 -11.44 -15.02
CA LEU A 71 -9.75 -11.07 -13.63
C LEU A 71 -8.80 -9.98 -13.12
N GLU A 72 -7.49 -10.14 -13.35
CA GLU A 72 -6.49 -9.16 -12.90
C GLU A 72 -6.67 -7.82 -13.63
N THR A 73 -6.90 -7.86 -14.94
CA THR A 73 -7.19 -6.66 -15.75
C THR A 73 -8.46 -5.95 -15.26
N TYR A 74 -9.51 -6.71 -14.97
CA TYR A 74 -10.74 -6.17 -14.40
C TYR A 74 -10.48 -5.54 -13.02
N CYS A 75 -9.71 -6.18 -12.16
CA CYS A 75 -9.34 -5.67 -10.84
C CYS A 75 -8.56 -4.35 -10.96
N ILE A 76 -7.58 -4.28 -11.85
CA ILE A 76 -6.80 -3.05 -12.14
C ILE A 76 -7.74 -1.91 -12.57
N ALA A 77 -8.66 -2.18 -13.49
CA ALA A 77 -9.62 -1.18 -13.96
C ALA A 77 -10.51 -0.67 -12.81
N LYS A 78 -10.96 -1.57 -11.92
CA LYS A 78 -11.77 -1.21 -10.75
C LYS A 78 -11.02 -0.36 -9.74
N TRP A 79 -9.74 -0.58 -9.53
CA TRP A 79 -8.93 0.28 -8.66
C TRP A 79 -8.77 1.69 -9.21
N ARG A 80 -8.59 1.83 -10.53
CA ARG A 80 -8.58 3.15 -11.18
C ARG A 80 -9.92 3.87 -11.02
N GLU A 81 -11.02 3.15 -11.16
CA GLU A 81 -12.37 3.69 -10.96
C GLU A 81 -12.60 4.14 -9.51
N VAL A 82 -12.22 3.31 -8.51
CA VAL A 82 -12.41 3.59 -7.08
C VAL A 82 -11.64 4.84 -6.62
N PHE A 83 -10.43 5.03 -7.13
CA PHE A 83 -9.59 6.17 -6.75
C PHE A 83 -9.62 7.32 -7.75
N HIS A 84 -10.43 7.24 -8.82
CA HIS A 84 -10.53 8.25 -9.87
C HIS A 84 -9.16 8.66 -10.41
N THR A 85 -8.32 7.69 -10.77
CA THR A 85 -6.94 7.91 -11.18
C THR A 85 -6.59 7.14 -12.45
N ASP A 86 -5.63 7.66 -13.21
CA ASP A 86 -5.03 7.03 -14.39
C ASP A 86 -3.70 6.32 -14.07
N TYR A 87 -3.27 6.30 -12.81
CA TYR A 87 -2.03 5.65 -12.39
C TYR A 87 -1.97 4.19 -12.85
N HIS A 88 -0.75 3.73 -13.15
CA HIS A 88 -0.48 2.31 -13.26
C HIS A 88 -0.81 1.59 -11.94
N VAL A 89 -1.43 0.42 -12.01
CA VAL A 89 -1.88 -0.33 -10.83
C VAL A 89 -1.28 -1.74 -10.85
N ASN A 90 -0.57 -2.09 -9.79
CA ASN A 90 -0.11 -3.44 -9.54
C ASN A 90 -0.91 -4.04 -8.35
N VAL A 91 -1.62 -5.15 -8.59
CA VAL A 91 -2.51 -5.79 -7.61
C VAL A 91 -1.92 -7.06 -6.98
N GLN A 92 -0.65 -7.37 -7.25
CA GLN A 92 -0.02 -8.62 -6.83
C GLN A 92 0.66 -8.60 -5.44
N PRO A 93 0.96 -7.46 -4.78
CA PRO A 93 1.55 -7.49 -3.45
C PRO A 93 0.65 -8.21 -2.42
N HIS A 94 1.23 -9.09 -1.61
CA HIS A 94 0.49 -9.90 -0.63
C HIS A 94 0.08 -9.11 0.61
N SER A 95 0.77 -8.01 0.92
CA SER A 95 0.55 -7.18 2.11
C SER A 95 1.07 -5.77 1.92
N GLY A 96 0.65 -4.83 2.79
CA GLY A 96 1.18 -3.47 2.76
C GLY A 96 2.70 -3.41 2.91
N THR A 97 3.28 -4.26 3.75
CA THR A 97 4.74 -4.32 3.91
C THR A 97 5.43 -4.77 2.62
N SER A 98 4.91 -5.79 1.93
CA SER A 98 5.49 -6.22 0.65
C SER A 98 5.32 -5.16 -0.44
N ALA A 99 4.19 -4.46 -0.47
CA ALA A 99 3.98 -3.32 -1.37
C ALA A 99 5.00 -2.20 -1.12
N ASN A 100 5.21 -1.82 0.14
CA ASN A 100 6.18 -0.79 0.52
C ASN A 100 7.61 -1.22 0.17
N LEU A 101 7.99 -2.46 0.45
CA LEU A 101 9.32 -2.98 0.10
C LEU A 101 9.54 -3.01 -1.41
N ALA A 102 8.56 -3.44 -2.20
CA ALA A 102 8.65 -3.40 -3.66
C ALA A 102 8.81 -1.95 -4.18
N ALA A 103 8.05 -1.00 -3.62
CA ALA A 103 8.21 0.41 -3.94
C ALA A 103 9.64 0.91 -3.61
N TYR A 104 10.18 0.55 -2.45
CA TYR A 104 11.56 0.92 -2.09
C TYR A 104 12.58 0.29 -3.03
N MET A 105 12.47 -0.99 -3.34
CA MET A 105 13.36 -1.68 -4.30
C MET A 105 13.32 -1.06 -5.69
N ALA A 106 12.15 -0.56 -6.13
CA ALA A 106 11.98 0.11 -7.41
C ALA A 106 12.63 1.50 -7.45
N LEU A 107 12.68 2.23 -6.32
CA LEU A 107 13.05 3.64 -6.25
C LEU A 107 14.42 3.91 -5.63
N LEU A 108 14.91 3.00 -4.78
CA LEU A 108 16.04 3.22 -3.89
C LEU A 108 17.16 2.20 -4.09
N GLN A 109 18.35 2.58 -3.65
CA GLN A 109 19.47 1.68 -3.42
C GLN A 109 19.69 1.48 -1.90
N PRO A 110 20.24 0.34 -1.46
CA PRO A 110 20.61 0.16 -0.07
C PRO A 110 21.50 1.32 0.44
N GLY A 111 21.13 1.88 1.60
CA GLY A 111 21.79 3.04 2.19
C GLY A 111 21.22 4.39 1.77
N ASP A 112 20.30 4.44 0.80
CA ASP A 112 19.61 5.69 0.45
C ASP A 112 18.83 6.22 1.67
N ARG A 113 18.80 7.55 1.80
CA ARG A 113 18.05 8.22 2.87
C ARG A 113 16.57 8.30 2.58
N VAL A 114 15.78 7.93 3.58
CA VAL A 114 14.31 8.00 3.58
C VAL A 114 13.84 8.89 4.72
N LEU A 115 12.93 9.81 4.45
CA LEU A 115 12.26 10.64 5.45
C LEU A 115 10.82 10.14 5.63
N SER A 116 10.48 9.70 6.84
CA SER A 116 9.17 9.12 7.17
C SER A 116 8.68 9.58 8.55
N MET A 117 7.41 9.32 8.88
CA MET A 117 6.90 9.59 10.23
C MET A 117 7.54 8.64 11.24
N SER A 118 7.92 9.17 12.41
CA SER A 118 8.43 8.34 13.51
C SER A 118 7.37 7.34 13.98
N LEU A 119 7.83 6.14 14.40
CA LEU A 119 6.92 5.12 14.95
C LEU A 119 6.21 5.61 16.21
N ALA A 120 6.92 6.39 17.06
CA ALA A 120 6.37 6.96 18.30
C ALA A 120 5.19 7.89 18.05
N ASN A 121 5.15 8.55 16.89
CA ASN A 121 4.09 9.48 16.49
C ASN A 121 3.08 8.88 15.51
N GLY A 122 3.08 7.56 15.36
CA GLY A 122 2.07 6.84 14.59
C GLY A 122 2.53 6.32 13.24
N GLY A 123 3.81 6.38 12.90
CA GLY A 123 4.37 5.78 11.70
C GLY A 123 4.18 4.26 11.64
N HIS A 124 4.31 3.65 10.48
CA HIS A 124 4.20 2.21 10.30
C HIS A 124 5.56 1.51 10.43
N LEU A 125 5.56 0.23 10.85
CA LEU A 125 6.78 -0.58 10.99
C LEU A 125 7.63 -0.62 9.70
N SER A 126 6.98 -0.69 8.54
CA SER A 126 7.65 -0.71 7.24
C SER A 126 8.15 0.66 6.75
N HIS A 127 7.96 1.72 7.54
CA HIS A 127 8.48 3.06 7.26
C HIS A 127 9.85 3.32 7.91
N GLY A 128 10.56 2.27 8.35
CA GLY A 128 11.92 2.42 8.82
C GLY A 128 12.21 1.93 10.24
N LEU A 129 11.33 1.10 10.84
CA LEU A 129 11.65 0.50 12.13
C LEU A 129 12.97 -0.29 12.03
N PRO A 130 13.95 -0.11 12.97
CA PRO A 130 15.28 -0.72 12.87
C PRO A 130 15.32 -2.23 12.70
N VAL A 131 14.32 -2.96 13.23
CA VAL A 131 14.23 -4.43 13.07
C VAL A 131 13.53 -4.85 11.78
N ASN A 132 12.84 -3.93 11.09
CA ASN A 132 12.21 -4.17 9.80
C ASN A 132 13.24 -4.09 8.67
N ALA A 133 12.96 -4.75 7.53
CA ALA A 133 13.82 -4.67 6.35
C ALA A 133 14.08 -3.22 5.91
N SER A 134 13.08 -2.35 5.98
CA SER A 134 13.23 -0.93 5.65
C SER A 134 14.30 -0.23 6.50
N GLY A 135 14.27 -0.42 7.82
CA GLY A 135 15.26 0.18 8.73
C GLY A 135 16.63 -0.47 8.68
N ARG A 136 16.74 -1.69 8.11
CA ARG A 136 18.03 -2.38 7.92
C ARG A 136 18.71 -2.02 6.61
N LEU A 137 17.93 -1.70 5.58
CA LEU A 137 18.43 -1.44 4.22
C LEU A 137 18.68 0.04 3.95
N TYR A 138 17.94 0.94 4.61
CA TYR A 138 17.93 2.36 4.29
C TYR A 138 18.32 3.22 5.50
N ASP A 139 18.86 4.42 5.22
CA ASP A 139 19.17 5.44 6.22
C ASP A 139 17.89 6.23 6.54
N ILE A 140 17.30 5.96 7.70
CA ILE A 140 15.99 6.50 8.07
C ILE A 140 16.13 7.76 8.90
N ALA A 141 15.57 8.86 8.39
CA ALA A 141 15.30 10.08 9.14
C ALA A 141 13.81 10.17 9.44
N ALA A 142 13.46 10.69 10.62
CA ALA A 142 12.05 10.80 11.02
C ALA A 142 11.62 12.25 11.11
N TYR A 143 10.39 12.53 10.64
CA TYR A 143 9.64 13.72 11.02
C TYR A 143 8.61 13.37 12.09
N ASP A 144 8.23 14.36 12.88
CA ASP A 144 7.39 14.18 14.04
C ASP A 144 6.10 14.99 13.95
N VAL A 145 5.32 14.96 15.02
CA VAL A 145 4.18 15.83 15.24
C VAL A 145 4.57 16.99 16.19
N ASP A 146 3.84 18.08 16.11
CA ASP A 146 3.98 19.22 17.01
C ASP A 146 3.33 18.94 18.41
N GLU A 147 3.35 19.93 19.29
CA GLU A 147 2.76 19.86 20.64
C GLU A 147 1.24 19.63 20.65
N ASN A 148 0.56 19.90 19.53
CA ASN A 148 -0.88 19.68 19.33
C ASN A 148 -1.20 18.32 18.69
N GLY A 149 -0.18 17.50 18.42
CA GLY A 149 -0.31 16.21 17.75
C GLY A 149 -0.58 16.33 16.25
N LEU A 150 -0.27 17.46 15.63
CA LEU A 150 -0.33 17.67 14.18
C LEU A 150 1.05 17.42 13.56
N ILE A 151 1.10 16.89 12.33
CA ILE A 151 2.36 16.76 11.61
C ILE A 151 3.08 18.11 11.58
N ASP A 152 4.32 18.14 12.09
CA ASP A 152 5.20 19.32 11.95
C ASP A 152 5.69 19.44 10.51
N TYR A 153 4.83 20.02 9.67
CA TYR A 153 5.14 20.18 8.26
C TYR A 153 6.35 21.11 8.01
N ASP A 154 6.54 22.14 8.84
CA ASP A 154 7.67 23.05 8.70
C ASP A 154 8.97 22.36 9.06
N GLY A 155 8.96 21.55 10.11
CA GLY A 155 10.07 20.68 10.49
C GLY A 155 10.37 19.64 9.42
N MET A 156 9.37 18.98 8.88
CA MET A 156 9.50 18.01 7.79
C MET A 156 10.11 18.66 6.55
N GLU A 157 9.63 19.83 6.12
CA GLU A 157 10.15 20.56 4.95
C GLU A 157 11.60 21.04 5.19
N ARG A 158 11.95 21.45 6.42
CA ARG A 158 13.33 21.79 6.81
C ARG A 158 14.23 20.56 6.71
N LEU A 159 13.83 19.42 7.30
CA LEU A 159 14.57 18.17 7.24
C LEU A 159 14.76 17.70 5.78
N ALA A 160 13.73 17.82 4.94
CA ALA A 160 13.83 17.47 3.52
C ALA A 160 14.90 18.28 2.80
N ARG A 161 14.98 19.60 3.05
CA ARG A 161 16.01 20.47 2.46
C ARG A 161 17.42 20.17 2.97
N GLU A 162 17.55 19.92 4.27
CA GLU A 162 18.85 19.68 4.92
C GLU A 162 19.42 18.32 4.58
N LEU A 163 18.60 17.28 4.67
CA LEU A 163 19.00 15.88 4.54
C LEU A 163 19.00 15.37 3.10
N LYS A 164 18.24 16.05 2.22
CA LYS A 164 18.05 15.64 0.82
C LYS A 164 17.76 14.15 0.67
N PRO A 165 16.69 13.64 1.29
CA PRO A 165 16.35 12.23 1.21
C PRO A 165 16.08 11.84 -0.25
N ARG A 166 16.25 10.55 -0.56
CA ARG A 166 15.88 10.01 -1.86
C ARG A 166 14.37 9.74 -1.96
N LEU A 167 13.73 9.51 -0.81
CA LEU A 167 12.29 9.24 -0.69
C LEU A 167 11.72 9.97 0.53
N ILE A 168 10.55 10.58 0.35
CA ILE A 168 9.72 11.09 1.46
C ILE A 168 8.42 10.28 1.48
N ILE A 169 8.05 9.79 2.68
CA ILE A 169 6.84 8.98 2.88
C ILE A 169 5.84 9.76 3.71
N ALA A 170 4.63 9.95 3.18
CA ALA A 170 3.47 10.39 3.93
C ALA A 170 2.57 9.18 4.21
N GLY A 171 2.20 8.99 5.47
CA GLY A 171 1.32 7.90 5.89
C GLY A 171 1.59 7.48 7.31
N ALA A 172 0.56 6.97 7.97
CA ALA A 172 0.63 6.60 9.37
C ALA A 172 -0.36 5.47 9.69
N SER A 173 -0.06 4.71 10.74
CA SER A 173 -0.97 3.69 11.30
C SER A 173 -1.89 4.28 12.37
N ALA A 174 -1.46 5.33 13.04
CA ALA A 174 -2.14 5.89 14.21
C ALA A 174 -2.13 7.43 14.22
N TYR A 175 -2.53 8.03 13.10
CA TYR A 175 -2.68 9.48 12.97
C TYR A 175 -4.10 9.80 12.51
N SER A 176 -4.88 10.48 13.35
CA SER A 176 -6.32 10.70 13.18
C SER A 176 -6.67 12.05 12.53
N ARG A 177 -5.68 12.79 12.07
CA ARG A 177 -5.88 14.09 11.42
C ARG A 177 -5.68 14.00 9.91
N THR A 178 -6.16 15.01 9.21
CA THR A 178 -5.97 15.14 7.76
C THR A 178 -4.48 15.30 7.42
N ILE A 179 -4.02 14.57 6.41
CA ILE A 179 -2.66 14.69 5.86
C ILE A 179 -2.69 15.64 4.66
N ASP A 180 -1.87 16.69 4.70
CA ASP A 180 -1.67 17.61 3.57
C ASP A 180 -0.61 17.04 2.62
N PHE A 181 -1.04 16.23 1.68
CA PHE A 181 -0.16 15.62 0.67
C PHE A 181 0.51 16.67 -0.24
N ALA A 182 -0.09 17.85 -0.42
CA ALA A 182 0.52 18.89 -1.23
C ALA A 182 1.79 19.47 -0.58
N ARG A 183 1.83 19.57 0.75
CA ARG A 183 3.06 19.94 1.46
C ARG A 183 4.17 18.92 1.27
N PHE A 184 3.85 17.63 1.37
CA PHE A 184 4.80 16.54 1.12
C PHE A 184 5.33 16.56 -0.33
N ALA A 185 4.45 16.75 -1.30
CA ALA A 185 4.84 16.84 -2.71
C ALA A 185 5.81 18.01 -2.97
N ARG A 186 5.52 19.19 -2.40
CA ARG A 186 6.43 20.35 -2.50
C ARG A 186 7.78 20.10 -1.85
N ALA A 187 7.79 19.47 -0.67
CA ALA A 187 9.03 19.11 0.03
C ALA A 187 9.87 18.13 -0.79
N ALA A 188 9.24 17.09 -1.36
CA ALA A 188 9.90 16.11 -2.21
C ALA A 188 10.48 16.76 -3.47
N GLN A 189 9.70 17.59 -4.15
CA GLN A 189 10.16 18.34 -5.32
C GLN A 189 11.37 19.24 -5.00
N ALA A 190 11.32 19.97 -3.89
CA ALA A 190 12.40 20.83 -3.45
C ALA A 190 13.69 20.08 -3.08
N ALA A 191 13.56 18.86 -2.58
CA ALA A 191 14.68 17.98 -2.22
C ALA A 191 15.21 17.13 -3.40
N GLY A 192 14.49 17.07 -4.53
CA GLY A 192 14.76 16.13 -5.62
C GLY A 192 14.50 14.67 -5.23
N ALA A 193 13.56 14.46 -4.33
CA ALA A 193 13.16 13.16 -3.80
C ALA A 193 11.92 12.61 -4.49
N TYR A 194 11.73 11.30 -4.46
CA TYR A 194 10.43 10.68 -4.72
C TYR A 194 9.47 10.97 -3.57
N PHE A 195 8.19 11.07 -3.89
CA PHE A 195 7.11 11.15 -2.91
C PHE A 195 6.24 9.89 -2.96
N MET A 196 6.16 9.19 -1.84
CA MET A 196 5.30 8.03 -1.65
C MET A 196 4.23 8.31 -0.61
N ALA A 197 2.98 7.98 -0.90
CA ALA A 197 1.87 8.04 0.04
C ALA A 197 1.40 6.63 0.40
N ASP A 198 1.60 6.20 1.66
CA ASP A 198 0.99 4.99 2.20
C ASP A 198 -0.36 5.35 2.84
N ILE A 199 -1.44 5.07 2.12
CA ILE A 199 -2.80 5.40 2.55
C ILE A 199 -3.55 4.23 3.18
N ALA A 200 -2.85 3.17 3.59
CA ALA A 200 -3.47 1.92 4.05
C ALA A 200 -4.55 2.12 5.13
N HIS A 201 -4.38 3.05 6.06
CA HIS A 201 -5.37 3.32 7.11
C HIS A 201 -6.49 4.28 6.70
N ILE A 202 -6.30 5.07 5.66
CA ILE A 202 -7.24 6.10 5.21
C ILE A 202 -7.80 5.86 3.80
N ALA A 203 -7.45 4.74 3.17
CA ALA A 203 -7.81 4.46 1.77
C ALA A 203 -9.32 4.51 1.51
N GLY A 204 -10.15 4.04 2.44
CA GLY A 204 -11.60 4.14 2.34
C GLY A 204 -12.09 5.58 2.41
N LEU A 205 -11.47 6.44 3.21
CA LEU A 205 -11.79 7.86 3.29
C LEU A 205 -11.36 8.60 2.01
N VAL A 206 -10.18 8.26 1.47
CA VAL A 206 -9.71 8.83 0.18
C VAL A 206 -10.66 8.44 -0.95
N ALA A 207 -11.05 7.15 -1.03
CA ALA A 207 -11.97 6.67 -2.04
C ALA A 207 -13.37 7.31 -1.95
N ALA A 208 -13.81 7.64 -0.72
CA ALA A 208 -15.10 8.30 -0.47
C ALA A 208 -15.04 9.84 -0.62
N GLY A 209 -13.85 10.42 -0.85
CA GLY A 209 -13.69 11.88 -0.90
C GLY A 209 -13.69 12.59 0.46
N GLU A 210 -13.63 11.84 1.56
CA GLU A 210 -13.65 12.36 2.95
C GLU A 210 -12.25 12.69 3.48
N HIS A 211 -11.22 12.36 2.70
CA HIS A 211 -9.82 12.75 2.95
C HIS A 211 -9.20 13.19 1.63
N PRO A 212 -8.32 14.21 1.63
CA PRO A 212 -7.58 14.61 0.43
C PRO A 212 -6.91 13.44 -0.27
N SER A 213 -6.94 13.45 -1.61
CA SER A 213 -6.33 12.42 -2.44
C SER A 213 -4.84 12.70 -2.67
N PRO A 214 -3.95 11.70 -2.60
CA PRO A 214 -2.55 11.84 -2.98
C PRO A 214 -2.34 11.72 -4.50
N PHE A 215 -3.35 11.28 -5.26
CA PHE A 215 -3.23 11.07 -6.71
C PHE A 215 -3.01 12.40 -7.43
N GLY A 216 -2.13 12.38 -8.44
CA GLY A 216 -1.63 13.59 -9.10
C GLY A 216 -0.48 14.30 -8.35
N LEU A 217 -0.27 13.99 -7.06
CA LEU A 217 0.78 14.56 -6.21
C LEU A 217 1.92 13.56 -5.96
N ALA A 218 1.59 12.35 -5.51
CA ALA A 218 2.57 11.31 -5.18
C ALA A 218 3.11 10.62 -6.44
N ASP A 219 4.36 10.16 -6.41
CA ASP A 219 4.94 9.32 -7.45
C ASP A 219 4.46 7.88 -7.31
N VAL A 220 4.31 7.42 -6.06
CA VAL A 220 3.80 6.09 -5.71
C VAL A 220 2.79 6.21 -4.57
N VAL A 221 1.70 5.47 -4.68
CA VAL A 221 0.69 5.30 -3.62
C VAL A 221 0.59 3.83 -3.29
N THR A 222 0.70 3.47 -2.01
CA THR A 222 0.49 2.10 -1.54
C THR A 222 -0.72 2.03 -0.62
N THR A 223 -1.41 0.92 -0.64
CA THR A 223 -2.48 0.63 0.32
C THR A 223 -2.70 -0.85 0.51
N THR A 224 -3.18 -1.22 1.69
CA THR A 224 -3.76 -2.55 1.93
C THR A 224 -5.21 -2.60 1.47
N THR A 225 -5.70 -3.80 1.17
CA THR A 225 -7.08 -4.01 0.72
C THR A 225 -8.04 -4.38 1.86
N HIS A 226 -7.53 -4.76 3.04
CA HIS A 226 -8.28 -5.38 4.13
C HIS A 226 -8.54 -4.50 5.36
N LYS A 227 -8.18 -3.21 5.31
CA LYS A 227 -8.43 -2.24 6.40
C LYS A 227 -9.75 -1.48 6.13
N THR A 228 -9.70 -0.16 5.98
CA THR A 228 -10.89 0.65 5.70
C THR A 228 -11.61 0.27 4.39
N LEU A 229 -10.92 -0.36 3.45
CA LEU A 229 -11.51 -0.85 2.19
C LEU A 229 -12.30 -2.16 2.34
N ARG A 230 -12.22 -2.85 3.48
CA ARG A 230 -12.99 -4.08 3.78
C ARG A 230 -12.82 -5.23 2.78
N GLY A 231 -11.71 -5.27 2.06
CA GLY A 231 -11.41 -6.31 1.07
C GLY A 231 -10.69 -7.53 1.66
N PRO A 232 -10.20 -8.42 0.81
CA PRO A 232 -9.36 -9.55 1.21
C PRO A 232 -8.00 -9.07 1.70
N ARG A 233 -7.25 -9.92 2.41
CA ARG A 233 -5.87 -9.61 2.77
C ARG A 233 -5.00 -9.57 1.53
N GLY A 234 -4.40 -8.41 1.30
CA GLY A 234 -3.56 -8.09 0.16
C GLY A 234 -3.19 -6.61 0.18
N ALA A 235 -2.52 -6.17 -0.86
CA ALA A 235 -2.19 -4.77 -1.08
C ALA A 235 -2.14 -4.45 -2.57
N ILE A 236 -2.10 -3.15 -2.87
CA ILE A 236 -1.90 -2.64 -4.21
C ILE A 236 -0.84 -1.54 -4.20
N ILE A 237 -0.18 -1.37 -5.33
CA ILE A 237 0.68 -0.23 -5.61
C ILE A 237 0.09 0.50 -6.81
N LEU A 238 -0.07 1.81 -6.67
CA LEU A 238 -0.41 2.69 -7.77
C LEU A 238 0.75 3.64 -7.99
N CYS A 239 1.15 3.86 -9.23
CA CYS A 239 2.29 4.74 -9.51
C CYS A 239 2.10 5.49 -10.83
N ARG A 240 2.89 6.55 -11.02
CA ARG A 240 2.98 7.23 -12.32
C ARG A 240 3.49 6.25 -13.38
N ASP A 241 3.05 6.40 -14.62
CA ASP A 241 3.35 5.47 -15.72
C ASP A 241 4.85 5.29 -15.96
N GLU A 242 5.67 6.33 -15.77
CA GLU A 242 7.12 6.24 -15.91
C GLU A 242 7.80 5.31 -14.89
N LEU A 243 7.11 4.97 -13.80
CA LEU A 243 7.59 4.05 -12.76
C LEU A 243 7.04 2.62 -12.94
N ALA A 244 6.05 2.41 -13.80
CA ALA A 244 5.33 1.15 -13.96
C ALA A 244 6.26 -0.07 -14.09
N LYS A 245 7.20 -0.02 -15.03
CA LYS A 245 8.14 -1.13 -15.26
C LYS A 245 9.03 -1.45 -14.05
N LYS A 246 9.43 -0.42 -13.29
CA LYS A 246 10.27 -0.61 -12.10
C LYS A 246 9.46 -1.24 -10.97
N ILE A 247 8.23 -0.78 -10.78
CA ILE A 247 7.31 -1.32 -9.78
C ILE A 247 6.96 -2.77 -10.10
N ASP A 248 6.56 -3.07 -11.34
CA ASP A 248 6.21 -4.43 -11.75
C ASP A 248 7.40 -5.39 -11.62
N SER A 249 8.60 -4.95 -11.98
CA SER A 249 9.82 -5.74 -11.79
C SER A 249 10.18 -5.99 -10.32
N ALA A 250 9.87 -5.05 -9.44
CA ALA A 250 10.17 -5.19 -8.02
C ALA A 250 9.11 -6.02 -7.26
N VAL A 251 7.89 -6.09 -7.76
CA VAL A 251 6.82 -6.95 -7.22
C VAL A 251 7.01 -8.39 -7.66
N PHE A 252 7.48 -8.60 -8.90
CA PHE A 252 7.75 -9.91 -9.49
C PHE A 252 8.89 -10.64 -8.76
#